data_2c37cf5dfaf07bec1eaa6745a6890123
#
_entry.id   2c37cf5dfaf07bec1eaa6745a6890123
#
_cell.length_a   1.000
_cell.length_b   1.000
_cell.length_c   1.000
_cell.angle_alpha   90.00
_cell.angle_beta   90.00
_cell.angle_gamma   90.00
#
_symmetry.space_group_name_H-M   'P 1'
#
loop_
_entity.id
_entity.type
_entity.pdbx_description
1 polymer ?
#
loop_
_entity_poly.entity_id
_entity_poly.type
_entity_poly.pdbx_seq_one_letter_code
_entity_poly.pdbx_strand_id
1 'polypeptide(L)'
;SIRHERPNTESNYKIGIYIRYFNQTKYEDYLSYHKKQFNDTIALCPKWELVDFYIDEGATAPHMESAKEWSRLLQDCMDGKVNLIITQKIGNVSRDMQELTICSRLLAAQNPPIGIYFISEDIFTLASYYTRDLRDTKFFPSEDWEILPDEDPKGLISND
;
A
#
# COMPACT_ATOMS: atom_id res chain seq x y z
N SER A 1 8.88 10.37 19.63
CA SER A 1 7.85 10.43 18.59
C SER A 1 8.19 9.48 17.46
N ILE A 2 7.17 8.91 16.88
CA ILE A 2 7.34 8.00 15.77
C ILE A 2 7.67 8.81 14.53
N ARG A 3 8.74 8.40 13.86
CA ARG A 3 9.15 9.03 12.64
C ARG A 3 8.52 8.28 11.46
N HIS A 4 7.75 8.98 10.67
CA HIS A 4 7.16 8.38 9.48
C HIS A 4 8.17 8.43 8.35
N GLU A 5 8.52 7.26 7.85
CA GLU A 5 9.40 7.15 6.69
C GLU A 5 8.55 6.93 5.45
N ARG A 6 8.94 7.59 4.38
CA ARG A 6 8.27 7.51 3.08
C ARG A 6 9.20 6.88 2.06
N PRO A 7 8.66 6.44 0.92
CA PRO A 7 9.53 5.96 -0.15
C PRO A 7 10.57 7.01 -0.53
N ASN A 8 11.79 6.54 -0.72
CA ASN A 8 12.91 7.42 -0.99
C ASN A 8 12.85 7.96 -2.42
N THR A 9 12.80 9.29 -2.56
CA THR A 9 12.72 9.93 -3.88
C THR A 9 13.96 9.73 -4.74
N GLU A 10 15.06 9.28 -4.13
CA GLU A 10 16.31 9.01 -4.84
C GLU A 10 16.46 7.55 -5.27
N SER A 11 15.54 6.70 -4.91
CA SER A 11 15.53 5.32 -5.35
C SER A 11 14.83 5.17 -6.69
N ASN A 12 15.29 4.20 -7.48
CA ASN A 12 14.66 3.91 -8.77
C ASN A 12 13.45 3.02 -8.55
N TYR A 13 12.28 3.64 -8.46
CA TYR A 13 11.05 2.90 -8.27
C TYR A 13 10.28 2.77 -9.58
N LYS A 14 9.77 1.56 -9.81
CA LYS A 14 8.79 1.25 -10.85
C LYS A 14 7.47 1.10 -10.14
N ILE A 15 6.57 2.06 -10.32
CA ILE A 15 5.43 2.25 -9.44
C ILE A 15 4.14 1.77 -10.09
N GLY A 16 3.41 0.93 -9.36
CA GLY A 16 2.02 0.61 -9.66
C GLY A 16 1.11 1.40 -8.73
N ILE A 17 0.16 2.12 -9.29
CA ILE A 17 -0.81 2.89 -8.53
C ILE A 17 -2.09 2.08 -8.44
N TYR A 18 -2.53 1.76 -7.24
CA TYR A 18 -3.79 1.06 -7.04
C TYR A 18 -4.89 2.03 -6.66
N ILE A 19 -5.98 2.00 -7.42
CA ILE A 19 -7.14 2.88 -7.19
C ILE A 19 -8.39 2.02 -7.06
N ARG A 20 -9.18 2.30 -6.02
CA ARG A 20 -10.52 1.74 -5.90
C ARG A 20 -11.51 2.89 -5.96
N TYR A 21 -12.52 2.76 -6.77
CA TYR A 21 -13.52 3.80 -6.92
C TYR A 21 -14.92 3.19 -6.97
N PHE A 22 -15.90 4.03 -6.71
CA PHE A 22 -17.30 3.65 -6.81
C PHE A 22 -17.86 4.19 -8.11
N ASN A 23 -18.68 3.39 -8.78
CA ASN A 23 -19.32 3.81 -10.01
C ASN A 23 -20.36 4.87 -9.69
N GLN A 24 -20.02 6.12 -9.92
CA GLN A 24 -20.88 7.27 -9.71
C GLN A 24 -20.96 8.10 -10.98
N THR A 25 -21.92 8.99 -11.02
CA THR A 25 -22.24 9.75 -12.22
C THR A 25 -21.05 10.52 -12.82
N LYS A 26 -20.10 10.93 -12.01
CA LYS A 26 -18.95 11.72 -12.49
C LYS A 26 -17.62 11.03 -12.25
N TYR A 27 -17.64 9.72 -12.16
CA TYR A 27 -16.42 9.04 -11.78
C TYR A 27 -15.31 9.17 -12.84
N GLU A 28 -15.65 9.27 -14.12
CA GLU A 28 -14.62 9.39 -15.16
C GLU A 28 -13.82 10.67 -14.99
N ASP A 29 -14.48 11.77 -14.72
CA ASP A 29 -13.80 13.04 -14.47
C ASP A 29 -12.96 12.93 -13.19
N TYR A 30 -13.52 12.31 -12.16
CA TYR A 30 -12.85 12.11 -10.89
C TYR A 30 -11.62 11.23 -11.07
N LEU A 31 -11.77 10.13 -11.79
CA LEU A 31 -10.67 9.22 -12.04
C LEU A 31 -9.56 9.88 -12.86
N SER A 32 -9.94 10.61 -13.90
CA SER A 32 -8.97 11.36 -14.72
C SER A 32 -8.21 12.38 -13.88
N TYR A 33 -8.90 13.05 -12.99
CA TYR A 33 -8.28 14.01 -12.08
C TYR A 33 -7.27 13.33 -11.16
N HIS A 34 -7.65 12.20 -10.57
CA HIS A 34 -6.74 11.44 -9.71
C HIS A 34 -5.52 10.93 -10.46
N LYS A 35 -5.73 10.39 -11.66
CA LYS A 35 -4.61 9.94 -12.48
C LYS A 35 -3.64 11.08 -12.77
N LYS A 36 -4.19 12.25 -13.08
CA LYS A 36 -3.36 13.42 -13.35
C LYS A 36 -2.56 13.82 -12.12
N GLN A 37 -3.20 13.80 -10.94
CA GLN A 37 -2.49 14.14 -9.70
C GLN A 37 -1.34 13.18 -9.44
N PHE A 38 -1.56 11.88 -9.64
CA PHE A 38 -0.50 10.90 -9.47
C PHE A 38 0.63 11.11 -10.48
N ASN A 39 0.27 11.32 -11.74
CA ASN A 39 1.28 11.58 -12.77
C ASN A 39 2.12 12.80 -12.44
N ASP A 40 1.47 13.90 -12.03
CA ASP A 40 2.17 15.14 -11.70
C ASP A 40 3.10 14.95 -10.51
N THR A 41 2.64 14.22 -9.49
CA THR A 41 3.44 13.97 -8.30
C THR A 41 4.66 13.10 -8.60
N ILE A 42 4.45 12.03 -9.36
CA ILE A 42 5.54 11.11 -9.72
C ILE A 42 6.56 11.82 -10.61
N ALA A 43 6.11 12.70 -11.47
CA ALA A 43 7.00 13.47 -12.35
C ALA A 43 7.96 14.37 -11.57
N LEU A 44 7.64 14.70 -10.32
CA LEU A 44 8.54 15.47 -9.48
C LEU A 44 9.74 14.66 -8.99
N CYS A 45 9.69 13.34 -9.11
CA CYS A 45 10.74 12.46 -8.66
C CYS A 45 11.41 11.84 -9.89
N PRO A 46 12.58 12.36 -10.32
CA PRO A 46 13.18 11.93 -11.59
C PRO A 46 13.50 10.44 -11.69
N LYS A 47 13.70 9.78 -10.55
CA LYS A 47 14.05 8.36 -10.53
C LYS A 47 12.84 7.45 -10.40
N TRP A 48 11.65 8.01 -10.30
CA TRP A 48 10.40 7.25 -10.20
C TRP A 48 9.79 7.10 -11.59
N GLU A 49 9.31 5.89 -11.86
CA GLU A 49 8.65 5.58 -13.13
C GLU A 49 7.27 5.03 -12.83
N LEU A 50 6.24 5.62 -13.42
CA LEU A 50 4.89 5.09 -13.31
C LEU A 50 4.73 3.97 -14.33
N VAL A 51 4.47 2.75 -13.84
CA VAL A 51 4.28 1.59 -14.70
C VAL A 51 2.85 1.54 -15.22
N ASP A 52 1.87 1.55 -14.32
CA ASP A 52 0.47 1.47 -14.69
C ASP A 52 -0.42 1.85 -13.53
N PHE A 53 -1.68 2.12 -13.86
CA PHE A 53 -2.76 2.23 -12.89
C PHE A 53 -3.52 0.91 -12.85
N TYR A 54 -3.84 0.46 -11.63
CA TYR A 54 -4.57 -0.78 -11.38
C TYR A 54 -5.86 -0.39 -10.67
N ILE A 55 -6.98 -0.49 -11.37
CA ILE A 55 -8.22 0.14 -10.94
C ILE A 55 -9.31 -0.89 -10.76
N ASP A 56 -9.77 -1.07 -9.52
CA ASP A 56 -10.90 -1.92 -9.19
C ASP A 56 -12.11 -1.06 -8.85
N GLU A 57 -13.27 -1.49 -9.31
CA GLU A 57 -14.51 -0.77 -9.10
C GLU A 57 -15.30 -1.37 -7.93
N GLY A 58 -15.95 -0.51 -7.17
CA GLY A 58 -16.85 -0.94 -6.11
C GLY A 58 -16.22 -1.05 -4.75
N ALA A 59 -16.95 -1.62 -3.81
CA ALA A 59 -16.48 -1.78 -2.44
C ALA A 59 -15.33 -2.78 -2.36
N THR A 60 -14.45 -2.58 -1.38
CA THR A 60 -13.36 -3.50 -1.13
C THR A 60 -13.90 -4.89 -0.86
N ALA A 61 -13.39 -5.86 -1.61
CA ALA A 61 -13.82 -7.24 -1.47
C ALA A 61 -13.45 -7.80 -0.09
N PRO A 62 -14.22 -8.78 0.42
CA PRO A 62 -13.88 -9.42 1.70
C PRO A 62 -12.50 -10.05 1.69
N HIS A 63 -12.08 -10.57 0.55
CA HIS A 63 -10.76 -11.17 0.38
C HIS A 63 -10.01 -10.47 -0.73
N MET A 64 -8.73 -10.18 -0.49
CA MET A 64 -7.89 -9.45 -1.43
C MET A 64 -7.80 -10.13 -2.78
N GLU A 65 -7.76 -11.45 -2.81
CA GLU A 65 -7.63 -12.22 -4.03
C GLU A 65 -8.83 -12.07 -4.97
N SER A 66 -9.96 -11.60 -4.45
CA SER A 66 -11.15 -11.35 -5.27
C SER A 66 -11.04 -10.03 -6.05
N ALA A 67 -10.10 -9.18 -5.71
CA ALA A 67 -9.89 -7.91 -6.39
C ALA A 67 -9.01 -8.16 -7.61
N LYS A 68 -9.62 -8.07 -8.79
CA LYS A 68 -8.97 -8.47 -10.04
C LYS A 68 -7.72 -7.67 -10.35
N GLU A 69 -7.82 -6.35 -10.24
CA GLU A 69 -6.69 -5.49 -10.57
C GLU A 69 -5.62 -5.49 -9.48
N TRP A 70 -6.03 -5.68 -8.22
CA TRP A 70 -5.05 -5.89 -7.17
C TRP A 70 -4.23 -7.16 -7.44
N SER A 71 -4.90 -8.23 -7.87
CA SER A 71 -4.22 -9.48 -8.20
C SER A 71 -3.26 -9.30 -9.38
N ARG A 72 -3.66 -8.52 -10.39
CA ARG A 72 -2.80 -8.21 -11.53
C ARG A 72 -1.56 -7.44 -11.07
N LEU A 73 -1.76 -6.48 -10.17
CA LEU A 73 -0.67 -5.69 -9.61
C LEU A 73 0.34 -6.58 -8.86
N LEU A 74 -0.17 -7.50 -8.04
CA LEU A 74 0.71 -8.43 -7.32
C LEU A 74 1.50 -9.30 -8.30
N GLN A 75 0.88 -9.75 -9.36
CA GLN A 75 1.59 -10.54 -10.37
C GLN A 75 2.69 -9.71 -11.03
N ASP A 76 2.41 -8.46 -11.34
CA ASP A 76 3.42 -7.58 -11.94
C ASP A 76 4.56 -7.31 -10.96
N CYS A 77 4.28 -7.31 -9.66
CA CYS A 77 5.32 -7.24 -8.65
C CYS A 77 6.21 -8.49 -8.68
N MET A 78 5.59 -9.66 -8.74
CA MET A 78 6.35 -10.91 -8.78
C MET A 78 7.17 -11.05 -10.06
N ASP A 79 6.67 -10.49 -11.15
CA ASP A 79 7.36 -10.51 -12.45
C ASP A 79 8.46 -9.44 -12.55
N GLY A 80 8.67 -8.65 -11.51
CA GLY A 80 9.69 -7.63 -11.51
C GLY A 80 9.33 -6.36 -12.27
N LYS A 81 8.07 -6.20 -12.67
CA LYS A 81 7.63 -5.01 -13.39
C LYS A 81 7.33 -3.84 -12.48
N VAL A 82 6.95 -4.12 -11.24
CA VAL A 82 6.61 -3.12 -10.23
C VAL A 82 7.39 -3.43 -8.96
N ASN A 83 7.99 -2.42 -8.37
CA ASN A 83 8.68 -2.60 -7.10
C ASN A 83 8.23 -1.63 -6.00
N LEU A 84 7.20 -0.85 -6.27
CA LEU A 84 6.56 -0.01 -5.27
C LEU A 84 5.08 0.14 -5.62
N ILE A 85 4.22 -0.13 -4.64
CA ILE A 85 2.78 0.08 -4.79
C ILE A 85 2.41 1.35 -4.03
N ILE A 86 1.67 2.24 -4.66
CA ILE A 86 1.12 3.42 -3.99
C ILE A 86 -0.39 3.35 -4.09
N THR A 87 -1.07 3.60 -2.98
CA THR A 87 -2.52 3.62 -2.94
C THR A 87 -2.99 4.64 -1.92
N GLN A 88 -4.25 5.05 -2.02
CA GLN A 88 -4.76 6.14 -1.21
C GLN A 88 -4.87 5.77 0.27
N LYS A 89 -5.45 4.61 0.57
CA LYS A 89 -5.64 4.20 1.96
C LYS A 89 -5.76 2.70 2.09
N ILE A 90 -5.49 2.21 3.30
CA ILE A 90 -5.51 0.78 3.62
C ILE A 90 -6.83 0.13 3.25
N GLY A 91 -7.95 0.80 3.57
CA GLY A 91 -9.27 0.24 3.30
C GLY A 91 -9.58 0.03 1.83
N ASN A 92 -8.83 0.62 0.92
CA ASN A 92 -9.01 0.37 -0.50
C ASN A 92 -8.45 -1.00 -0.91
N VAL A 93 -7.51 -1.52 -0.14
CA VAL A 93 -6.83 -2.76 -0.47
C VAL A 93 -7.43 -3.93 0.28
N SER A 94 -7.64 -3.78 1.56
CA SER A 94 -8.10 -4.90 2.40
C SER A 94 -8.93 -4.41 3.57
N ARG A 95 -9.89 -5.25 3.96
CA ARG A 95 -10.69 -5.06 5.17
C ARG A 95 -10.25 -6.03 6.25
N ASP A 96 -9.24 -6.83 5.96
CA ASP A 96 -8.71 -7.84 6.88
C ASP A 96 -7.23 -7.55 7.10
N MET A 97 -6.90 -7.11 8.30
CA MET A 97 -5.53 -6.72 8.63
C MET A 97 -4.56 -7.90 8.62
N GLN A 98 -5.02 -9.10 8.94
CA GLN A 98 -4.16 -10.28 8.86
C GLN A 98 -3.77 -10.57 7.42
N GLU A 99 -4.74 -10.50 6.52
CA GLU A 99 -4.50 -10.73 5.10
C GLU A 99 -3.53 -9.70 4.54
N LEU A 100 -3.75 -8.43 4.89
CA LEU A 100 -2.86 -7.36 4.47
C LEU A 100 -1.46 -7.53 5.04
N THR A 101 -1.35 -7.92 6.30
CA THR A 101 -0.06 -8.16 6.94
C THR A 101 0.72 -9.25 6.23
N ILE A 102 0.06 -10.36 5.91
CA ILE A 102 0.69 -11.47 5.19
C ILE A 102 1.16 -11.00 3.81
N CYS A 103 0.32 -10.30 3.10
CA CYS A 103 0.66 -9.78 1.78
C CYS A 103 1.87 -8.84 1.86
N SER A 104 1.86 -7.92 2.81
CA SER A 104 2.95 -6.95 2.98
C SER A 104 4.27 -7.66 3.28
N ARG A 105 4.23 -8.71 4.09
CA ARG A 105 5.41 -9.49 4.43
C ARG A 105 5.96 -10.25 3.22
N LEU A 106 5.07 -10.83 2.43
CA LEU A 106 5.49 -11.54 1.22
C LEU A 106 6.16 -10.59 0.23
N LEU A 107 5.62 -9.38 0.09
CA LEU A 107 6.23 -8.38 -0.79
C LEU A 107 7.57 -7.90 -0.24
N ALA A 108 7.65 -7.67 1.06
CA ALA A 108 8.88 -7.21 1.69
C ALA A 108 9.99 -8.27 1.65
N ALA A 109 9.62 -9.54 1.54
CA ALA A 109 10.57 -10.64 1.45
C ALA A 109 11.14 -10.85 0.04
N GLN A 110 10.64 -10.13 -0.94
CA GLN A 110 11.18 -10.23 -2.30
C GLN A 110 12.56 -9.59 -2.37
N ASN A 111 13.29 -9.93 -3.41
CA ASN A 111 14.64 -9.39 -3.62
C ASN A 111 14.72 -8.76 -5.01
N PRO A 112 14.70 -7.43 -5.10
CA PRO A 112 14.66 -6.46 -3.98
C PRO A 112 13.30 -6.40 -3.30
N PRO A 113 13.25 -5.93 -2.06
CA PRO A 113 11.98 -5.80 -1.33
C PRO A 113 11.00 -4.87 -2.02
N ILE A 114 9.72 -5.22 -1.95
CA ILE A 114 8.65 -4.44 -2.55
C ILE A 114 7.79 -3.85 -1.43
N GLY A 115 7.58 -2.55 -1.48
CA GLY A 115 6.82 -1.85 -0.46
C GLY A 115 5.46 -1.38 -0.95
N ILE A 116 4.60 -1.09 0.02
CA ILE A 116 3.32 -0.43 -0.23
C ILE A 116 3.33 0.87 0.55
N TYR A 117 2.97 1.96 -0.12
CA TYR A 117 2.79 3.24 0.54
C TYR A 117 1.32 3.63 0.52
N PHE A 118 0.76 3.79 1.74
CA PHE A 118 -0.63 4.23 1.94
C PHE A 118 -0.62 5.71 2.25
N ILE A 119 -1.14 6.50 1.32
CA ILE A 119 -1.01 7.96 1.39
C ILE A 119 -1.74 8.54 2.59
N SER A 120 -3.01 8.17 2.79
CA SER A 120 -3.84 8.76 3.86
C SER A 120 -3.30 8.47 5.25
N GLU A 121 -2.83 7.25 5.46
CA GLU A 121 -2.28 6.87 6.76
C GLU A 121 -0.81 7.23 6.90
N ASP A 122 -0.16 7.59 5.78
CA ASP A 122 1.27 7.86 5.72
C ASP A 122 2.08 6.66 6.26
N ILE A 123 1.73 5.47 5.77
CA ILE A 123 2.39 4.23 6.15
C ILE A 123 3.14 3.66 4.95
N PHE A 124 4.43 3.41 5.15
CA PHE A 124 5.27 2.74 4.17
C PHE A 124 5.74 1.42 4.75
N THR A 125 5.37 0.32 4.12
CA THR A 125 5.61 -1.02 4.69
C THR A 125 7.09 -1.39 4.77
N LEU A 126 7.96 -0.72 4.04
CA LEU A 126 9.40 -0.94 4.11
C LEU A 126 10.12 0.06 5.01
N ALA A 127 9.40 0.93 5.70
CA ALA A 127 10.03 1.83 6.67
C ALA A 127 10.82 1.01 7.70
N SER A 128 11.94 1.56 8.18
CA SER A 128 12.81 0.82 9.11
C SER A 128 12.06 0.32 10.33
N TYR A 129 11.08 1.06 10.76
CA TYR A 129 10.23 0.67 11.89
C TYR A 129 9.55 -0.68 11.62
N TYR A 130 8.97 -0.85 10.42
CA TYR A 130 8.26 -2.08 10.08
C TYR A 130 9.19 -3.21 9.69
N THR A 131 10.28 -2.91 9.00
CA THR A 131 11.22 -3.95 8.58
C THR A 131 11.93 -4.58 9.76
N ARG A 132 12.15 -3.81 10.81
CA ARG A 132 12.70 -4.38 12.04
C ARG A 132 11.74 -5.41 12.61
N ASP A 133 10.45 -5.10 12.62
CA ASP A 133 9.43 -6.02 13.11
C ASP A 133 9.35 -7.28 12.25
N LEU A 134 9.56 -7.13 10.95
CA LEU A 134 9.58 -8.27 10.05
C LEU A 134 10.71 -9.24 10.37
N ARG A 135 11.86 -8.73 10.80
CA ARG A 135 13.00 -9.57 11.15
C ARG A 135 12.83 -10.22 12.52
N ASP A 136 12.14 -9.56 13.40
CA ASP A 136 11.89 -10.06 14.74
C ASP A 136 10.46 -10.60 14.78
N THR A 137 10.35 -11.89 14.52
CA THR A 137 9.05 -12.51 14.33
C THR A 137 8.14 -12.44 15.54
N LYS A 138 8.67 -12.17 16.72
CA LYS A 138 7.83 -12.04 17.90
C LYS A 138 6.98 -10.77 17.86
N PHE A 139 7.36 -9.80 17.05
CA PHE A 139 6.53 -8.62 16.88
C PHE A 139 5.47 -8.79 15.81
N PHE A 140 5.54 -9.84 15.01
CA PHE A 140 4.73 -9.91 13.83
C PHE A 140 3.94 -11.22 13.77
N PRO A 141 2.66 -11.19 13.78
CA PRO A 141 1.72 -10.08 13.92
C PRO A 141 1.35 -9.84 15.37
N SER A 142 2.22 -9.21 16.12
CA SER A 142 2.05 -9.02 17.54
C SER A 142 1.07 -7.89 17.87
N GLU A 143 0.74 -7.79 19.14
CA GLU A 143 -0.06 -6.69 19.63
C GLU A 143 0.64 -5.36 19.39
N ASP A 144 1.96 -5.35 19.45
CA ASP A 144 2.73 -4.14 19.22
C ASP A 144 2.55 -3.60 17.81
N TRP A 145 2.44 -4.50 16.85
CA TRP A 145 2.16 -4.12 15.49
C TRP A 145 0.78 -3.48 15.37
N GLU A 146 -0.18 -4.01 16.11
CA GLU A 146 -1.56 -3.56 16.04
C GLU A 146 -1.84 -2.30 16.86
N ILE A 147 -0.89 -1.90 17.68
CA ILE A 147 -1.02 -0.73 18.56
C ILE A 147 -0.79 0.59 17.81
N LEU A 148 -0.54 0.57 16.53
CA LEU A 148 -0.45 1.81 15.78
C LEU A 148 -1.73 2.60 16.02
N PRO A 149 -1.64 3.83 16.53
CA PRO A 149 -2.83 4.56 17.01
C PRO A 149 -3.96 4.67 16.00
N ASP A 150 -3.60 4.77 14.74
CA ASP A 150 -4.60 4.96 13.69
C ASP A 150 -5.29 3.66 13.32
N GLU A 151 -4.82 2.53 13.82
CA GLU A 151 -5.36 1.22 13.49
C GLU A 151 -6.14 0.59 14.61
N ASP A 152 -6.19 1.22 15.75
CA ASP A 152 -6.95 0.74 16.90
C ASP A 152 -8.03 1.76 17.27
N PRO A 153 -9.02 1.95 16.42
CA PRO A 153 -10.03 2.99 16.61
C PRO A 153 -10.86 2.81 17.87
N LYS A 154 -10.90 1.60 18.42
CA LYS A 154 -11.70 1.31 19.59
C LYS A 154 -10.87 1.18 20.87
N GLY A 155 -9.59 1.34 20.77
CA GLY A 155 -8.71 1.18 21.89
C GLY A 155 -8.67 -0.24 22.45
N LEU A 156 -8.99 -1.22 21.62
CA LEU A 156 -9.08 -2.60 22.07
C LEU A 156 -7.72 -3.20 22.38
N ILE A 157 -6.70 -2.72 21.69
CA ILE A 157 -5.36 -3.26 21.80
C ILE A 157 -4.53 -2.37 22.69
N SER A 158 -4.70 -1.07 22.55
CA SER A 158 -3.86 -0.08 23.20
C SER A 158 -4.21 0.22 24.64
N ASN A 159 -5.28 -0.32 25.15
CA ASN A 159 -5.70 -0.04 26.52
C ASN A 159 -5.00 -0.90 27.56
N ASP A 160 -4.08 -1.66 27.15
CA ASP A 160 -3.29 -2.52 28.05
C ASP A 160 -2.25 -1.74 28.83
#